data_b52adb35660826ceac8cf1dcd6a0ddfe
#
_entry.id   b52adb35660826ceac8cf1dcd6a0ddfe
#
_cell.length_a   1.000
_cell.length_b   1.000
_cell.length_c   1.000
_cell.angle_alpha   90.00
_cell.angle_beta   90.00
_cell.angle_gamma   90.00
#
_symmetry.space_group_name_H-M   'P 1'
#
loop_
_entity.id
_entity.type
_entity.pdbx_description
1 polymer ?
#
loop_
_entity_poly.entity_id
_entity_poly.type
_entity_poly.pdbx_seq_one_letter_code
_entity_poly.pdbx_strand_id
1 'polypeptide(L)' 'IRVGDYVVQRRCPHRNADLAAFGEIDDCDFVCTLHGWRFDLETGRNKTAADQPLRIRRATPDD' A
#
# COMPACT_ATOMS: atom_id res chain seq x y z
N ILE A 1 4.70 2.86 -7.50
CA ILE A 1 3.60 3.65 -8.09
C ILE A 1 3.15 4.75 -7.14
N ARG A 2 2.53 5.74 -7.68
CA ARG A 2 1.97 6.82 -6.86
C ARG A 2 0.47 6.62 -6.69
N VAL A 3 0.02 6.66 -5.42
CA VAL A 3 -1.40 6.59 -5.06
C VAL A 3 -1.67 7.76 -4.12
N GLY A 4 -2.44 8.74 -4.56
CA GLY A 4 -2.69 9.95 -3.79
C GLY A 4 -1.39 10.67 -3.47
N ASP A 5 -1.13 10.91 -2.19
CA ASP A 5 0.07 11.59 -1.71
C ASP A 5 1.19 10.62 -1.29
N TYR A 6 1.14 9.38 -1.74
CA TYR A 6 2.07 8.33 -1.35
C TYR A 6 2.70 7.65 -2.55
N VAL A 7 3.92 7.17 -2.37
CA VAL A 7 4.60 6.30 -3.33
C VAL A 7 4.65 4.91 -2.71
N VAL A 8 4.14 3.93 -3.44
CA VAL A 8 3.87 2.58 -2.95
C VAL A 8 4.51 1.58 -3.89
N GLN A 9 5.02 0.47 -3.37
CA GLN A 9 5.47 -0.62 -4.23
C GLN A 9 4.32 -1.07 -5.14
N ARG A 10 4.63 -1.53 -6.33
CA ARG A 10 3.62 -1.87 -7.32
C ARG A 10 2.87 -3.16 -7.00
N ARG A 11 3.55 -4.15 -6.42
CA ARG A 11 2.97 -5.47 -6.19
C ARG A 11 2.65 -5.69 -4.72
N CYS A 12 1.48 -6.23 -4.45
CA CYS A 12 1.09 -6.61 -3.10
C CYS A 12 2.00 -7.74 -2.60
N PRO A 13 2.57 -7.64 -1.38
CA PRO A 13 3.43 -8.70 -0.87
C PRO A 13 2.71 -10.03 -0.68
N HIS A 14 1.39 -10.03 -0.61
CA HIS A 14 0.60 -11.24 -0.41
C HIS A 14 0.62 -12.13 -1.66
N ARG A 15 0.18 -11.61 -2.82
CA ARG A 15 0.05 -12.41 -4.04
C ARG A 15 0.42 -11.66 -5.30
N ASN A 16 1.32 -10.71 -5.20
CA ASN A 16 1.75 -9.92 -6.35
C ASN A 16 0.62 -9.21 -7.10
N ALA A 17 -0.50 -8.93 -6.44
CA ALA A 17 -1.57 -8.16 -7.05
C ALA A 17 -1.05 -6.79 -7.49
N ASP A 18 -1.49 -6.33 -8.64
CA ASP A 18 -1.08 -5.02 -9.16
C ASP A 18 -1.80 -3.91 -8.37
N LEU A 19 -1.07 -3.23 -7.52
CA LEU A 19 -1.64 -2.18 -6.67
C LEU A 19 -2.02 -0.92 -7.44
N ALA A 20 -1.57 -0.78 -8.69
CA ALA A 20 -2.08 0.27 -9.57
C ALA A 20 -3.55 0.04 -9.91
N ALA A 21 -3.96 -1.23 -9.97
CA ALA A 21 -5.36 -1.60 -10.27
C ALA A 21 -6.19 -1.83 -9.00
N PHE A 22 -5.61 -2.41 -7.97
CA PHE A 22 -6.34 -2.89 -6.80
C PHE A 22 -6.03 -2.15 -5.49
N GLY A 23 -5.04 -1.26 -5.50
CA GLY A 23 -4.71 -0.50 -4.29
C GLY A 23 -5.60 0.73 -4.15
N GLU A 24 -6.03 1.02 -2.94
CA GLU A 24 -6.71 2.29 -2.65
C GLU A 24 -6.46 2.73 -1.22
N ILE A 25 -6.67 4.00 -0.97
CA ILE A 25 -6.52 4.59 0.35
C ILE A 25 -7.89 4.62 1.02
N ASP A 26 -7.96 4.08 2.23
CA ASP A 26 -9.16 4.10 3.05
C ASP A 26 -8.78 4.61 4.43
N ASP A 27 -9.16 5.84 4.75
CA ASP A 27 -8.84 6.52 5.99
C ASP A 27 -7.31 6.61 6.19
N CYS A 28 -6.75 5.95 7.17
CA CYS A 28 -5.31 5.95 7.44
C CYS A 28 -4.61 4.70 6.90
N ASP A 29 -5.30 3.92 6.08
CA ASP A 29 -4.79 2.65 5.58
C ASP A 29 -4.66 2.66 4.06
N PHE A 30 -3.68 1.90 3.58
CA PHE A 30 -3.61 1.49 2.18
C PHE A 30 -4.17 0.07 2.09
N VAL A 31 -5.14 -0.14 1.20
CA VAL A 31 -5.86 -1.40 1.10
C VAL A 31 -5.60 -2.05 -0.25
N CYS A 32 -5.23 -3.34 -0.25
CA CYS A 32 -5.27 -4.17 -1.44
C CYS A 32 -6.70 -4.70 -1.56
N THR A 33 -7.49 -4.12 -2.47
CA THR A 33 -8.92 -4.46 -2.57
C THR A 33 -9.17 -5.87 -3.08
N LEU A 34 -8.17 -6.47 -3.75
CA LEU A 34 -8.32 -7.84 -4.25
C LEU A 34 -8.37 -8.87 -3.12
N HIS A 35 -7.58 -8.65 -2.05
CA HIS A 35 -7.49 -9.59 -0.93
C HIS A 35 -7.91 -8.98 0.40
N GLY A 36 -8.20 -7.69 0.44
CA GLY A 36 -8.62 -7.02 1.66
C GLY A 36 -7.50 -6.76 2.66
N TRP A 37 -6.23 -6.92 2.27
CA TRP A 37 -5.12 -6.63 3.16
C TRP A 37 -4.97 -5.13 3.39
N ARG A 38 -4.74 -4.76 4.63
CA ARG A 38 -4.61 -3.36 5.02
C ARG A 38 -3.21 -3.08 5.55
N PHE A 39 -2.67 -1.92 5.17
CA PHE A 39 -1.33 -1.47 5.56
C PHE A 39 -1.41 -0.05 6.09
N ASP A 40 -0.60 0.23 7.11
CA ASP A 40 -0.52 1.59 7.66
C ASP A 40 0.12 2.54 6.63
N LEU A 41 -0.53 3.67 6.34
CA LEU A 41 -0.01 4.63 5.37
C LEU A 41 1.30 5.29 5.80
N GLU A 42 1.55 5.41 7.10
CA GLU A 42 2.76 6.09 7.58
C GLU A 42 3.96 5.16 7.67
N THR A 43 3.75 3.90 7.99
CA THR A 43 4.83 2.96 8.28
C THR A 43 4.92 1.81 7.29
N GLY A 44 3.85 1.52 6.57
CA GLY A 44 3.76 0.33 5.72
C GLY A 44 3.50 -0.95 6.50
N ARG A 45 3.26 -0.84 7.79
CA ARG A 45 2.99 -2.01 8.63
C ARG A 45 1.73 -2.73 8.14
N ASN A 46 1.85 -4.04 7.96
CA ASN A 46 0.72 -4.87 7.57
C ASN A 46 -0.18 -5.11 8.79
N LYS A 47 -1.42 -4.62 8.72
CA LYS A 47 -2.38 -4.78 9.81
C LYS A 47 -3.14 -6.10 9.75
N THR A 48 -2.99 -6.83 8.66
CA THR A 48 -3.66 -8.11 8.44
C THR A 48 -2.74 -9.27 8.75
N ALA A 49 -1.47 -9.20 8.31
CA ALA A 49 -0.48 -10.26 8.55
C ALA A 49 0.87 -9.62 8.90
N ALA A 50 1.44 -10.00 10.03
CA ALA A 50 2.58 -9.30 10.63
C ALA A 50 3.88 -9.37 9.83
N ASP A 51 4.03 -10.35 8.95
CA ASP A 51 5.32 -10.68 8.34
C ASP A 51 5.56 -10.07 6.96
N GLN A 52 4.61 -9.30 6.43
CA GLN A 52 4.69 -8.85 5.04
C GLN A 52 4.38 -7.36 4.94
N PRO A 53 5.34 -6.50 5.31
CA PRO A 53 5.13 -5.06 5.25
C PRO A 53 5.08 -4.56 3.81
N LEU A 54 4.43 -3.43 3.60
CA LEU A 54 4.36 -2.75 2.33
C LEU A 54 5.43 -1.66 2.29
N ARG A 55 6.14 -1.52 1.17
CA ARG A 55 7.02 -0.38 0.95
C ARG A 55 6.16 0.81 0.54
N ILE A 56 6.09 1.79 1.43
CA ILE A 56 5.31 2.99 1.21
C ILE A 56 6.02 4.18 1.83
N ARG A 57 5.96 5.32 1.17
CA ARG A 57 6.45 6.58 1.69
C ARG A 57 5.59 7.72 1.19
N ARG A 58 5.64 8.83 1.88
CA ARG A 58 4.96 10.04 1.43
C ARG A 58 5.64 10.55 0.16
N ALA A 59 4.87 10.95 -0.84
CA ALA A 59 5.39 11.52 -2.08
C ALA A 59 6.02 12.89 -1.79
N THR A 60 7.09 13.20 -2.54
CA THR A 60 7.73 14.50 -2.49
C THR A 60 7.38 15.31 -3.75
N PRO A 61 7.69 16.62 -3.80
CA PRO A 61 7.44 17.42 -5.02
C PRO A 61 8.14 16.88 -6.27
N ASP A 62 9.20 16.08 -6.09
CA ASP A 62 9.97 15.51 -7.21
C ASP A 62 9.42 14.17 -7.72
N ASP A 63 8.45 13.63 -7.07
CA ASP A 63 7.84 12.34 -7.46
C ASP A 63 6.79 12.48 -8.56
#